data_4e969174c3438ebef39e539c99373778
#
_entry.id   4e969174c3438ebef39e539c99373778
#
_cell.length_a   1.000
_cell.length_b   1.000
_cell.length_c   1.000
_cell.angle_alpha   90.00
_cell.angle_beta   90.00
_cell.angle_gamma   90.00
#
_symmetry.space_group_name_H-M   'P 1'
#
loop_
_entity.id
_entity.type
_entity.pdbx_description
1 polymer ?
#
loop_
_entity_poly.entity_id
_entity_poly.type
_entity_poly.pdbx_seq_one_letter_code
_entity_poly.pdbx_strand_id
1 'polypeptide(L)'
;MMIALVGLIGCSCGNGTGTKGITGAYSKAGKLSEEEKAIFSEVVSPYVEPELKAEKVSRQVFAGTNYCFVCKDPDGKRVEVVVYVPLPGNGGPDITSVNGEELMDDFPGNSLVFITPLGKPLRVACIFHGSLAFEYDGKVIHIDPVTQMGEMKIDYSAFGKADAIFITHAHHDHLCPEAINALSDEKTVLFANAESVSALSKGMVLVNGDSGELSEGIRYTAVPAYNTTEGREIFHSKGNGNGYIFDFDGFRIYVAGDTEPIDEMSELGSIDLAFLPVNQPYTMTVSQCVEAAELIHPKTLIPYHYSDTDLLGLPEMLKGMEVKIIESLR
;
A
#
# COMPACT_ATOMS: atom_id res chain seq x y z
N MET A 1 -28.41 -3.78 -10.97
CA MET A 1 -28.19 -2.38 -11.35
C MET A 1 -29.16 -1.52 -10.53
N MET A 2 -28.69 -1.05 -9.40
CA MET A 2 -29.42 -0.06 -8.60
C MET A 2 -28.35 0.87 -8.03
N ILE A 3 -28.16 2.00 -8.68
CA ILE A 3 -27.24 3.07 -8.29
C ILE A 3 -27.87 3.72 -7.05
N ALA A 4 -27.27 3.49 -5.90
CA ALA A 4 -27.58 4.26 -4.70
C ALA A 4 -26.74 5.55 -4.72
N LEU A 5 -27.37 6.63 -5.09
CA LEU A 5 -26.86 7.99 -4.95
C LEU A 5 -26.72 8.28 -3.45
N VAL A 6 -25.57 8.06 -2.86
CA VAL A 6 -25.27 8.50 -1.49
C VAL A 6 -24.82 9.95 -1.58
N GLY A 7 -25.69 10.84 -1.10
CA GLY A 7 -25.42 12.26 -1.04
C GLY A 7 -24.26 12.55 -0.07
N LEU A 8 -23.29 13.31 -0.55
CA LEU A 8 -22.22 13.95 0.17
C LEU A 8 -22.73 14.64 1.45
N ILE A 9 -22.54 14.00 2.60
CA ILE A 9 -22.55 14.67 3.89
C ILE A 9 -21.21 14.33 4.51
N GLY A 10 -20.29 15.29 4.53
CA GLY A 10 -19.00 15.16 5.19
C GLY A 10 -19.19 14.63 6.62
N CYS A 11 -18.80 13.37 6.85
CA CYS A 11 -18.88 12.73 8.16
C CYS A 11 -17.70 13.17 9.02
N SER A 12 -17.85 14.28 9.72
CA SER A 12 -17.08 14.56 10.93
C SER A 12 -17.88 13.99 12.10
N CYS A 13 -17.29 13.07 12.88
CA CYS A 13 -17.83 12.64 14.18
C CYS A 13 -17.79 13.78 15.22
N GLY A 14 -18.06 15.00 14.76
CA GLY A 14 -18.11 16.21 15.59
C GLY A 14 -19.20 16.11 16.64
N ASN A 15 -19.05 16.82 17.76
CA ASN A 15 -19.98 16.99 18.86
C ASN A 15 -21.38 17.51 18.39
N GLY A 16 -22.08 16.71 17.59
CA GLY A 16 -23.43 16.98 17.17
C GLY A 16 -24.36 16.89 18.37
N THR A 17 -24.99 17.97 18.69
CA THR A 17 -26.18 18.00 19.55
C THR A 17 -27.19 17.01 18.96
N GLY A 18 -27.38 15.87 19.65
CA GLY A 18 -28.18 14.74 19.17
C GLY A 18 -29.56 15.21 18.68
N THR A 19 -29.78 15.19 17.38
CA THR A 19 -31.09 15.27 16.77
C THR A 19 -31.78 13.91 16.93
N LYS A 20 -32.65 13.82 17.94
CA LYS A 20 -33.55 12.66 18.10
C LYS A 20 -34.39 12.53 16.85
N GLY A 21 -34.26 11.41 16.14
CA GLY A 21 -35.29 10.93 15.21
C GLY A 21 -35.00 11.08 13.71
N ILE A 22 -33.77 11.32 13.26
CA ILE A 22 -33.44 11.22 11.81
C ILE A 22 -32.92 9.81 11.55
N THR A 23 -33.65 9.03 10.78
CA THR A 23 -33.21 7.72 10.26
C THR A 23 -31.90 7.93 9.49
N GLY A 24 -30.81 7.25 9.88
CA GLY A 24 -29.51 7.39 9.23
C GLY A 24 -28.50 8.37 9.87
N ALA A 25 -28.80 8.98 11.03
CA ALA A 25 -27.82 9.76 11.77
C ALA A 25 -26.95 8.87 12.67
N TYR A 26 -25.69 9.28 12.89
CA TYR A 26 -24.81 8.63 13.88
C TYR A 26 -25.37 8.81 15.30
N SER A 27 -25.27 7.75 16.09
CA SER A 27 -25.56 7.82 17.54
C SER A 27 -24.53 8.71 18.25
N LYS A 28 -24.83 9.12 19.47
CA LYS A 28 -23.80 9.78 20.32
C LYS A 28 -22.67 8.80 20.61
N ALA A 29 -21.42 9.25 20.40
CA ALA A 29 -20.24 8.45 20.71
C ALA A 29 -20.20 8.04 22.19
N GLY A 30 -20.01 6.74 22.43
CA GLY A 30 -19.97 6.13 23.75
C GLY A 30 -18.79 5.17 23.91
N LYS A 31 -18.74 4.48 25.07
CA LYS A 31 -17.77 3.41 25.28
C LYS A 31 -18.06 2.22 24.36
N LEU A 32 -17.00 1.54 23.93
CA LEU A 32 -17.12 0.33 23.11
C LEU A 32 -17.74 -0.82 23.92
N SER A 33 -18.70 -1.55 23.33
CA SER A 33 -19.13 -2.87 23.76
C SER A 33 -18.09 -3.92 23.42
N GLU A 34 -18.24 -5.15 23.94
CA GLU A 34 -17.34 -6.27 23.59
C GLU A 34 -17.40 -6.62 22.09
N GLU A 35 -18.58 -6.56 21.48
CA GLU A 35 -18.76 -6.77 20.03
C GLU A 35 -17.98 -5.73 19.21
N GLU A 36 -18.05 -4.46 19.59
CA GLU A 36 -17.34 -3.38 18.90
C GLU A 36 -15.83 -3.44 19.10
N LYS A 37 -15.36 -3.91 20.26
CA LYS A 37 -13.94 -4.20 20.47
C LYS A 37 -13.48 -5.33 19.56
N ALA A 38 -14.31 -6.38 19.37
CA ALA A 38 -13.99 -7.47 18.45
C ALA A 38 -13.88 -6.94 17.00
N ILE A 39 -14.87 -6.16 16.53
CA ILE A 39 -14.83 -5.53 15.18
C ILE A 39 -13.55 -4.70 15.03
N PHE A 40 -13.23 -3.85 16.02
CA PHE A 40 -12.02 -3.04 15.98
C PHE A 40 -10.74 -3.89 15.89
N SER A 41 -10.66 -4.93 16.73
CA SER A 41 -9.51 -5.84 16.78
C SER A 41 -9.33 -6.67 15.51
N GLU A 42 -10.42 -7.02 14.83
CA GLU A 42 -10.40 -7.87 13.63
C GLU A 42 -10.22 -7.05 12.35
N VAL A 43 -10.76 -5.83 12.30
CA VAL A 43 -10.85 -5.05 11.06
C VAL A 43 -9.92 -3.85 11.03
N VAL A 44 -9.63 -3.23 12.19
CA VAL A 44 -8.79 -2.01 12.23
C VAL A 44 -7.37 -2.33 12.67
N SER A 45 -7.22 -3.02 13.82
CA SER A 45 -5.88 -3.22 14.41
C SER A 45 -4.87 -3.93 13.50
N PRO A 46 -5.23 -4.91 12.65
CA PRO A 46 -4.26 -5.57 11.78
C PRO A 46 -3.83 -4.74 10.56
N TYR A 47 -4.64 -3.75 10.17
CA TYR A 47 -4.50 -3.09 8.87
C TYR A 47 -4.17 -1.60 8.94
N VAL A 48 -4.42 -0.91 10.08
CA VAL A 48 -4.18 0.54 10.20
C VAL A 48 -2.89 0.82 10.96
N GLU A 49 -2.02 1.64 10.36
CA GLU A 49 -0.77 2.10 10.94
C GLU A 49 -0.70 3.64 11.04
N PRO A 50 -0.14 4.17 12.12
CA PRO A 50 0.39 3.46 13.31
C PRO A 50 -0.72 2.78 14.12
N GLU A 51 -0.35 1.85 15.02
CA GLU A 51 -1.30 1.15 15.92
C GLU A 51 -2.23 2.16 16.62
N LEU A 52 -3.54 1.94 16.50
CA LEU A 52 -4.55 2.82 17.06
C LEU A 52 -5.18 2.24 18.32
N LYS A 53 -5.51 3.13 19.27
CA LYS A 53 -6.29 2.79 20.46
C LYS A 53 -7.67 3.41 20.39
N ALA A 54 -8.71 2.58 20.22
CA ALA A 54 -10.10 3.04 20.21
C ALA A 54 -10.53 3.51 21.61
N GLU A 55 -11.07 4.73 21.70
CA GLU A 55 -11.59 5.31 22.94
C GLU A 55 -13.12 5.35 22.98
N LYS A 56 -13.75 5.62 21.84
CA LYS A 56 -15.21 5.75 21.69
C LYS A 56 -15.66 5.24 20.33
N VAL A 57 -16.96 4.93 20.25
CA VAL A 57 -17.59 4.54 18.99
C VAL A 57 -18.97 5.18 18.87
N SER A 58 -19.37 5.54 17.68
CA SER A 58 -20.73 5.89 17.29
C SER A 58 -21.20 4.98 16.15
N ARG A 59 -22.52 4.79 16.03
CA ARG A 59 -23.14 3.87 15.07
C ARG A 59 -24.12 4.59 14.20
N GLN A 60 -24.14 4.18 12.93
CA GLN A 60 -25.16 4.60 11.96
C GLN A 60 -25.70 3.35 11.27
N VAL A 61 -27.00 3.13 11.34
CA VAL A 61 -27.65 1.95 10.74
C VAL A 61 -28.30 2.35 9.43
N PHE A 62 -27.80 1.75 8.33
CA PHE A 62 -28.36 1.91 6.99
C PHE A 62 -27.89 0.75 6.10
N ALA A 63 -28.81 -0.19 5.79
CA ALA A 63 -28.50 -1.41 5.01
C ALA A 63 -27.23 -2.18 5.48
N GLY A 64 -26.97 -2.16 6.78
CA GLY A 64 -25.78 -2.57 7.50
C GLY A 64 -25.53 -1.60 8.64
N THR A 65 -24.33 -1.59 9.21
CA THR A 65 -23.97 -0.66 10.28
C THR A 65 -22.60 -0.04 10.03
N ASN A 66 -22.51 1.28 10.01
CA ASN A 66 -21.26 2.01 10.09
C ASN A 66 -20.88 2.21 11.55
N TYR A 67 -19.69 1.80 11.91
CA TYR A 67 -19.06 2.06 13.21
C TYR A 67 -17.98 3.13 13.01
N CYS A 68 -18.18 4.31 13.58
CA CYS A 68 -17.15 5.34 13.61
C CYS A 68 -16.39 5.25 14.94
N PHE A 69 -15.18 4.70 14.88
CA PHE A 69 -14.25 4.60 15.99
C PHE A 69 -13.47 5.91 16.13
N VAL A 70 -13.50 6.50 17.32
CA VAL A 70 -12.64 7.63 17.69
C VAL A 70 -11.44 7.05 18.44
N CYS A 71 -10.28 7.16 17.84
CA CYS A 71 -9.04 6.54 18.28
C CYS A 71 -7.99 7.58 18.65
N LYS A 72 -6.93 7.12 19.29
CA LYS A 72 -5.65 7.83 19.43
C LYS A 72 -4.53 6.98 18.82
N ASP A 73 -3.63 7.66 18.12
CA ASP A 73 -2.35 7.10 17.72
C ASP A 73 -1.34 7.11 18.91
N PRO A 74 -0.14 6.55 18.75
CA PRO A 74 0.89 6.53 19.79
C PRO A 74 1.31 7.91 20.28
N ASP A 75 1.20 8.95 19.45
CA ASP A 75 1.52 10.34 19.79
C ASP A 75 0.35 11.06 20.48
N GLY A 76 -0.80 10.37 20.66
CA GLY A 76 -2.01 10.90 21.26
C GLY A 76 -2.86 11.76 20.31
N LYS A 77 -2.53 11.81 19.01
CA LYS A 77 -3.33 12.49 17.98
C LYS A 77 -4.63 11.71 17.76
N ARG A 78 -5.73 12.44 17.60
CA ARG A 78 -7.04 11.85 17.31
C ARG A 78 -7.09 11.34 15.88
N VAL A 79 -7.59 10.12 15.71
CA VAL A 79 -7.88 9.47 14.44
C VAL A 79 -9.29 8.95 14.47
N GLU A 80 -10.06 9.16 13.40
CA GLU A 80 -11.38 8.60 13.19
C GLU A 80 -11.32 7.52 12.11
N VAL A 81 -11.82 6.32 12.42
CA VAL A 81 -11.89 5.20 11.47
C VAL A 81 -13.33 4.73 11.36
N VAL A 82 -13.87 4.69 10.15
CA VAL A 82 -15.20 4.17 9.88
C VAL A 82 -15.09 2.77 9.30
N VAL A 83 -15.75 1.82 9.98
CA VAL A 83 -15.89 0.45 9.52
C VAL A 83 -17.34 0.20 9.15
N TYR A 84 -17.60 -0.23 7.93
CA TYR A 84 -18.89 -0.71 7.50
C TYR A 84 -19.02 -2.22 7.73
N VAL A 85 -20.06 -2.63 8.44
CA VAL A 85 -20.43 -4.05 8.63
C VAL A 85 -21.71 -4.30 7.86
N PRO A 86 -21.68 -5.08 6.77
CA PRO A 86 -22.88 -5.35 5.95
C PRO A 86 -23.87 -6.26 6.68
N LEU A 87 -25.10 -6.36 6.15
CA LEU A 87 -26.05 -7.37 6.60
C LEU A 87 -25.53 -8.78 6.33
N PRO A 88 -25.88 -9.77 7.16
CA PRO A 88 -25.47 -11.16 6.96
C PRO A 88 -25.70 -11.65 5.51
N GLY A 89 -24.66 -12.24 4.93
CA GLY A 89 -24.68 -12.76 3.55
C GLY A 89 -24.27 -11.75 2.46
N ASN A 90 -23.94 -10.50 2.81
CA ASN A 90 -23.55 -9.45 1.85
C ASN A 90 -22.06 -9.07 1.93
N GLY A 91 -21.20 -9.99 2.29
CA GLY A 91 -19.74 -9.77 2.41
C GLY A 91 -19.27 -9.64 3.86
N GLY A 92 -18.02 -9.27 4.04
CA GLY A 92 -17.39 -9.02 5.34
C GLY A 92 -17.35 -7.53 5.70
N PRO A 93 -16.94 -7.20 6.94
CA PRO A 93 -16.68 -5.82 7.32
C PRO A 93 -15.46 -5.25 6.60
N ASP A 94 -15.49 -3.93 6.33
CA ASP A 94 -14.40 -3.21 5.66
C ASP A 94 -14.22 -1.80 6.23
N ILE A 95 -12.99 -1.25 6.13
CA ILE A 95 -12.68 0.14 6.48
C ILE A 95 -13.10 1.01 5.29
N THR A 96 -14.03 1.92 5.50
CA THR A 96 -14.59 2.77 4.43
C THR A 96 -14.10 4.21 4.47
N SER A 97 -13.63 4.70 5.62
CA SER A 97 -12.98 6.02 5.68
C SER A 97 -12.05 6.16 6.88
N VAL A 98 -11.07 7.06 6.74
CA VAL A 98 -10.18 7.48 7.83
C VAL A 98 -10.11 9.00 7.84
N ASN A 99 -10.32 9.61 9.03
CA ASN A 99 -10.33 11.06 9.23
C ASN A 99 -11.28 11.84 8.29
N GLY A 100 -12.34 11.19 7.83
CA GLY A 100 -13.33 11.76 6.91
C GLY A 100 -12.98 11.63 5.42
N GLU A 101 -11.81 11.10 5.08
CA GLU A 101 -11.44 10.75 3.71
C GLU A 101 -11.99 9.35 3.39
N GLU A 102 -12.77 9.24 2.32
CA GLU A 102 -13.34 7.96 1.85
C GLU A 102 -12.28 7.14 1.13
N LEU A 103 -12.33 5.81 1.32
CA LEU A 103 -11.48 4.84 0.62
C LEU A 103 -12.23 4.27 -0.58
N MET A 104 -11.53 3.99 -1.68
CA MET A 104 -12.15 3.49 -2.91
C MET A 104 -12.65 2.04 -2.76
N ASP A 105 -13.86 1.74 -3.22
CA ASP A 105 -14.47 0.41 -3.12
C ASP A 105 -13.81 -0.62 -4.06
N ASP A 106 -13.25 -0.18 -5.18
CA ASP A 106 -12.64 -1.01 -6.22
C ASP A 106 -11.10 -1.15 -6.09
N PHE A 107 -10.56 -0.83 -4.90
CA PHE A 107 -9.16 -1.07 -4.56
C PHE A 107 -8.98 -2.48 -3.98
N PRO A 108 -7.82 -3.15 -4.19
CA PRO A 108 -7.58 -4.51 -3.67
C PRO A 108 -7.84 -4.63 -2.17
N GLY A 109 -8.65 -5.62 -1.77
CA GLY A 109 -8.91 -5.92 -0.36
C GLY A 109 -7.67 -6.36 0.42
N ASN A 110 -7.77 -6.43 1.76
CA ASN A 110 -6.66 -6.74 2.68
C ASN A 110 -5.47 -5.78 2.56
N SER A 111 -5.75 -4.51 2.27
CA SER A 111 -4.75 -3.47 2.17
C SER A 111 -4.38 -2.91 3.53
N LEU A 112 -3.10 -2.61 3.73
CA LEU A 112 -2.66 -1.82 4.88
C LEU A 112 -3.08 -0.35 4.67
N VAL A 113 -3.43 0.32 5.74
CA VAL A 113 -3.78 1.75 5.74
C VAL A 113 -2.78 2.49 6.62
N PHE A 114 -1.93 3.31 6.00
CA PHE A 114 -1.02 4.20 6.72
C PHE A 114 -1.64 5.58 6.84
N ILE A 115 -1.38 6.25 7.96
CA ILE A 115 -1.83 7.62 8.17
C ILE A 115 -0.66 8.56 7.89
N THR A 116 -0.78 9.37 6.84
CA THR A 116 0.26 10.32 6.44
C THR A 116 0.43 11.45 7.48
N PRO A 117 1.53 12.22 7.45
CA PRO A 117 1.72 13.38 8.33
C PRO A 117 0.57 14.39 8.29
N LEU A 118 -0.11 14.53 7.14
CA LEU A 118 -1.30 15.38 7.01
C LEU A 118 -2.57 14.74 7.59
N GLY A 119 -2.52 13.49 8.04
CA GLY A 119 -3.65 12.76 8.59
C GLY A 119 -4.56 12.12 7.55
N LYS A 120 -4.19 12.13 6.26
CA LYS A 120 -4.89 11.43 5.19
C LYS A 120 -4.53 9.94 5.17
N PRO A 121 -5.46 9.04 4.81
CA PRO A 121 -5.15 7.62 4.62
C PRO A 121 -4.35 7.40 3.34
N LEU A 122 -3.36 6.52 3.42
CA LEU A 122 -2.64 5.95 2.30
C LEU A 122 -2.85 4.44 2.34
N ARG A 123 -3.60 3.88 1.38
CA ARG A 123 -3.76 2.43 1.27
C ARG A 123 -2.61 1.82 0.50
N VAL A 124 -2.14 0.70 0.98
CA VAL A 124 -1.04 -0.08 0.40
C VAL A 124 -1.51 -1.51 0.23
N ALA A 125 -1.76 -1.91 -1.01
CA ALA A 125 -2.10 -3.28 -1.35
C ALA A 125 -0.84 -4.08 -1.69
N CYS A 126 -0.61 -5.15 -0.94
CA CYS A 126 0.40 -6.16 -1.19
C CYS A 126 -0.24 -7.27 -2.03
N ILE A 127 -0.24 -7.12 -3.36
CA ILE A 127 -1.07 -7.93 -4.24
C ILE A 127 -0.48 -9.32 -4.42
N PHE A 128 0.74 -9.37 -4.95
CA PHE A 128 1.39 -10.64 -5.25
C PHE A 128 2.86 -10.44 -5.65
N HIS A 129 3.79 -11.22 -5.09
CA HIS A 129 5.21 -11.23 -5.46
C HIS A 129 5.83 -9.82 -5.43
N GLY A 130 6.14 -9.24 -6.60
CA GLY A 130 6.60 -7.84 -6.76
C GLY A 130 5.48 -6.82 -6.96
N SER A 131 4.22 -7.28 -7.12
CA SER A 131 3.08 -6.43 -7.49
C SER A 131 2.47 -5.71 -6.28
N LEU A 132 2.48 -4.39 -6.32
CA LEU A 132 1.92 -3.52 -5.29
C LEU A 132 0.91 -2.53 -5.90
N ALA A 133 0.02 -1.99 -5.07
CA ALA A 133 -0.77 -0.82 -5.44
C ALA A 133 -0.87 0.16 -4.28
N PHE A 134 -0.94 1.44 -4.59
CA PHE A 134 -1.14 2.54 -3.64
C PHE A 134 -2.38 3.33 -4.03
N GLU A 135 -3.20 3.66 -3.04
CA GLU A 135 -4.31 4.59 -3.17
C GLU A 135 -4.07 5.77 -2.22
N TYR A 136 -4.05 6.98 -2.77
CA TYR A 136 -3.92 8.19 -2.01
C TYR A 136 -4.66 9.35 -2.68
N ASP A 137 -5.53 10.04 -1.92
CA ASP A 137 -6.28 11.22 -2.40
C ASP A 137 -7.04 10.96 -3.72
N GLY A 138 -7.69 9.79 -3.82
CA GLY A 138 -8.43 9.35 -5.00
C GLY A 138 -7.56 9.01 -6.22
N LYS A 139 -6.25 8.82 -6.04
CA LYS A 139 -5.30 8.39 -7.07
C LYS A 139 -4.84 6.96 -6.81
N VAL A 140 -4.77 6.16 -7.87
CA VAL A 140 -4.33 4.76 -7.83
C VAL A 140 -3.05 4.59 -8.64
N ILE A 141 -2.03 4.04 -7.98
CA ILE A 141 -0.71 3.76 -8.58
C ILE A 141 -0.46 2.25 -8.46
N HIS A 142 -0.12 1.59 -9.56
CA HIS A 142 0.32 0.20 -9.55
C HIS A 142 1.82 0.09 -9.83
N ILE A 143 2.48 -0.86 -9.17
CA ILE A 143 3.88 -1.21 -9.38
C ILE A 143 3.95 -2.67 -9.80
N ASP A 144 4.68 -2.95 -10.89
CA ASP A 144 4.96 -4.29 -11.43
C ASP A 144 3.74 -5.22 -11.46
N PRO A 145 2.61 -4.82 -12.06
CA PRO A 145 1.42 -5.66 -12.08
C PRO A 145 1.61 -6.88 -12.99
N VAL A 146 1.41 -8.10 -12.44
CA VAL A 146 1.48 -9.36 -13.19
C VAL A 146 0.21 -10.20 -12.97
N THR A 147 -0.29 -10.84 -14.03
CA THR A 147 -1.54 -11.63 -14.00
C THR A 147 -1.34 -13.05 -13.50
N GLN A 148 -0.13 -13.59 -13.65
CA GLN A 148 0.13 -14.98 -13.29
C GLN A 148 1.59 -15.23 -12.96
N MET A 149 1.82 -16.04 -11.92
CA MET A 149 3.11 -16.68 -11.63
C MET A 149 2.85 -18.06 -11.02
N GLY A 150 3.40 -19.10 -11.65
CA GLY A 150 3.09 -20.48 -11.29
C GLY A 150 1.59 -20.77 -11.42
N GLU A 151 0.98 -21.29 -10.35
CA GLU A 151 -0.47 -21.58 -10.29
C GLU A 151 -1.33 -20.40 -9.84
N MET A 152 -0.72 -19.35 -9.27
CA MET A 152 -1.42 -18.16 -8.83
C MET A 152 -1.80 -17.25 -9.99
N LYS A 153 -3.05 -16.74 -9.95
CA LYS A 153 -3.60 -15.84 -10.96
C LYS A 153 -4.27 -14.66 -10.27
N ILE A 154 -4.01 -13.47 -10.81
CA ILE A 154 -4.63 -12.21 -10.38
C ILE A 154 -5.50 -11.69 -11.53
N ASP A 155 -6.77 -11.45 -11.24
CA ASP A 155 -7.71 -10.81 -12.18
C ASP A 155 -7.75 -9.30 -11.93
N TYR A 156 -6.96 -8.57 -12.70
CA TYR A 156 -6.93 -7.11 -12.63
C TYR A 156 -8.18 -6.43 -13.23
N SER A 157 -9.08 -7.16 -13.87
CA SER A 157 -10.35 -6.59 -14.35
C SER A 157 -11.31 -6.22 -13.21
N ALA A 158 -11.08 -6.81 -12.02
CA ALA A 158 -11.84 -6.48 -10.80
C ALA A 158 -11.36 -5.19 -10.11
N PHE A 159 -10.21 -4.65 -10.52
CA PHE A 159 -9.65 -3.43 -9.95
C PHE A 159 -10.05 -2.21 -10.78
N GLY A 160 -10.09 -1.04 -10.14
CA GLY A 160 -10.24 0.24 -10.83
C GLY A 160 -9.08 0.54 -11.79
N LYS A 161 -9.26 1.55 -12.65
CA LYS A 161 -8.18 1.99 -13.54
C LYS A 161 -7.12 2.75 -12.77
N ALA A 162 -5.85 2.51 -13.13
CA ALA A 162 -4.72 3.20 -12.53
C ALA A 162 -4.57 4.61 -13.09
N ASP A 163 -4.23 5.58 -12.24
CA ASP A 163 -3.73 6.89 -12.70
C ASP A 163 -2.29 6.76 -13.21
N ALA A 164 -1.48 5.92 -12.56
CA ALA A 164 -0.12 5.62 -13.02
C ALA A 164 0.27 4.15 -12.79
N ILE A 165 1.13 3.63 -13.67
CA ILE A 165 1.76 2.32 -13.54
C ILE A 165 3.26 2.51 -13.62
N PHE A 166 4.01 1.94 -12.67
CA PHE A 166 5.47 1.96 -12.63
C PHE A 166 6.00 0.54 -12.80
N ILE A 167 6.95 0.36 -13.73
CA ILE A 167 7.64 -0.90 -13.95
C ILE A 167 9.10 -0.73 -13.56
N THR A 168 9.60 -1.61 -12.69
CA THR A 168 10.97 -1.55 -12.20
C THR A 168 11.97 -2.02 -13.25
N HIS A 169 11.68 -3.13 -13.95
CA HIS A 169 12.53 -3.71 -14.99
C HIS A 169 11.76 -4.68 -15.89
N ALA A 170 12.43 -5.23 -16.91
CA ALA A 170 11.78 -5.95 -18.02
C ALA A 170 11.61 -7.47 -17.80
N HIS A 171 11.87 -8.02 -16.60
CA HIS A 171 11.63 -9.43 -16.34
C HIS A 171 10.14 -9.75 -16.34
N HIS A 172 9.79 -11.00 -16.71
CA HIS A 172 8.41 -11.44 -16.92
C HIS A 172 7.54 -11.47 -15.65
N ASP A 173 8.14 -11.52 -14.49
CA ASP A 173 7.54 -11.46 -13.16
C ASP A 173 7.37 -10.02 -12.63
N HIS A 174 7.73 -9.00 -13.43
CA HIS A 174 7.52 -7.57 -13.18
C HIS A 174 6.82 -6.86 -14.33
N LEU A 175 7.01 -7.33 -15.58
CA LEU A 175 6.46 -6.73 -16.78
C LEU A 175 5.43 -7.64 -17.44
N CYS A 176 4.15 -7.36 -17.25
CA CYS A 176 3.05 -8.11 -17.84
C CYS A 176 2.12 -7.19 -18.67
N PRO A 177 2.20 -7.25 -20.01
CA PRO A 177 1.35 -6.43 -20.88
C PRO A 177 -0.15 -6.61 -20.64
N GLU A 178 -0.59 -7.82 -20.28
CA GLU A 178 -1.99 -8.13 -20.00
C GLU A 178 -2.49 -7.39 -18.76
N ALA A 179 -1.74 -7.43 -17.65
CA ALA A 179 -2.07 -6.71 -16.42
C ALA A 179 -2.08 -5.18 -16.66
N ILE A 180 -1.04 -4.67 -17.35
CA ILE A 180 -0.94 -3.25 -17.69
C ILE A 180 -2.15 -2.79 -18.53
N ASN A 181 -2.57 -3.58 -19.53
CA ASN A 181 -3.74 -3.22 -20.35
C ASN A 181 -5.06 -3.30 -19.56
N ALA A 182 -5.20 -4.27 -18.65
CA ALA A 182 -6.37 -4.38 -17.79
C ALA A 182 -6.54 -3.16 -16.88
N LEU A 183 -5.42 -2.62 -16.37
CA LEU A 183 -5.39 -1.47 -15.46
C LEU A 183 -5.38 -0.11 -16.18
N SER A 184 -5.08 -0.06 -17.49
CA SER A 184 -4.93 1.20 -18.21
C SER A 184 -6.23 1.70 -18.83
N ASP A 185 -6.36 3.02 -18.90
CA ASP A 185 -7.26 3.75 -19.78
C ASP A 185 -6.49 4.87 -20.51
N GLU A 186 -7.22 5.82 -21.13
CA GLU A 186 -6.63 6.95 -21.88
C GLU A 186 -5.86 7.95 -20.99
N LYS A 187 -6.10 7.93 -19.68
CA LYS A 187 -5.49 8.85 -18.71
C LYS A 187 -4.32 8.22 -17.96
N THR A 188 -4.21 6.89 -17.98
CA THR A 188 -3.16 6.17 -17.27
C THR A 188 -1.78 6.51 -17.82
N VAL A 189 -0.87 6.94 -16.97
CA VAL A 189 0.53 7.18 -17.33
C VAL A 189 1.36 5.94 -16.98
N LEU A 190 2.11 5.41 -17.94
CA LEU A 190 3.03 4.30 -17.75
C LEU A 190 4.46 4.80 -17.68
N PHE A 191 5.15 4.51 -16.58
CA PHE A 191 6.55 4.79 -16.34
C PHE A 191 7.35 3.49 -16.25
N ALA A 192 8.51 3.43 -16.91
CA ALA A 192 9.35 2.24 -16.86
C ALA A 192 10.80 2.57 -17.22
N ASN A 193 11.73 1.63 -17.02
CA ASN A 193 13.07 1.72 -17.57
C ASN A 193 13.06 1.60 -19.10
N ALA A 194 14.17 1.94 -19.76
CA ALA A 194 14.25 1.98 -21.22
C ALA A 194 13.96 0.63 -21.89
N GLU A 195 14.41 -0.48 -21.27
CA GLU A 195 14.20 -1.83 -21.79
C GLU A 195 12.71 -2.21 -21.76
N SER A 196 12.01 -1.94 -20.65
CA SER A 196 10.57 -2.20 -20.51
C SER A 196 9.75 -1.37 -21.49
N VAL A 197 10.06 -0.07 -21.67
CA VAL A 197 9.39 0.79 -22.67
C VAL A 197 9.61 0.26 -24.07
N SER A 198 10.83 -0.20 -24.39
CA SER A 198 11.14 -0.82 -25.69
C SER A 198 10.34 -2.10 -25.92
N ALA A 199 10.25 -2.99 -24.91
CA ALA A 199 9.50 -4.24 -24.97
C ALA A 199 7.98 -3.98 -25.15
N LEU A 200 7.43 -3.00 -24.46
CA LEU A 200 6.02 -2.63 -24.53
C LEU A 200 5.66 -1.76 -25.74
N SER A 201 6.64 -1.13 -26.37
CA SER A 201 6.47 -0.10 -27.41
C SER A 201 5.55 1.06 -26.95
N LYS A 202 5.48 1.31 -25.65
CA LYS A 202 4.69 2.37 -25.00
C LYS A 202 5.24 2.72 -23.62
N GLY A 203 4.92 3.90 -23.12
CA GLY A 203 5.30 4.39 -21.79
C GLY A 203 6.35 5.51 -21.85
N MET A 204 6.62 6.08 -20.69
CA MET A 204 7.64 7.11 -20.48
C MET A 204 8.87 6.47 -19.84
N VAL A 205 10.03 6.71 -20.43
CA VAL A 205 11.28 6.22 -19.85
C VAL A 205 11.64 7.04 -18.63
N LEU A 206 11.92 6.36 -17.52
CA LEU A 206 12.60 6.94 -16.37
C LEU A 206 13.98 6.30 -16.23
N VAL A 207 14.99 7.13 -16.01
CA VAL A 207 16.34 6.70 -15.65
C VAL A 207 16.61 7.03 -14.18
N ASN A 208 17.58 6.36 -13.58
CA ASN A 208 17.94 6.62 -12.18
C ASN A 208 18.26 8.09 -11.96
N GLY A 209 17.63 8.72 -10.98
CA GLY A 209 17.71 10.14 -10.65
C GLY A 209 16.55 10.99 -11.21
N ASP A 210 15.76 10.47 -12.15
CA ASP A 210 14.55 11.17 -12.63
C ASP A 210 13.52 11.25 -11.51
N SER A 211 12.83 12.39 -11.45
CA SER A 211 11.77 12.64 -10.48
C SER A 211 10.63 13.44 -11.09
N GLY A 212 9.46 13.35 -10.51
CA GLY A 212 8.29 14.08 -10.97
C GLY A 212 7.17 14.12 -9.94
N GLU A 213 6.08 14.74 -10.32
CA GLU A 213 4.85 14.84 -9.56
C GLU A 213 3.70 14.28 -10.40
N LEU A 214 2.91 13.36 -9.82
CA LEU A 214 1.73 12.79 -10.46
C LEU A 214 0.49 13.69 -10.27
N SER A 215 0.38 14.23 -9.06
CA SER A 215 -0.64 15.19 -8.66
C SER A 215 -0.16 15.92 -7.41
N GLU A 216 -0.87 16.94 -6.97
CA GLU A 216 -0.58 17.62 -5.71
C GLU A 216 -0.44 16.59 -4.56
N GLY A 217 0.69 16.65 -3.86
CA GLY A 217 1.01 15.75 -2.74
C GLY A 217 1.53 14.37 -3.10
N ILE A 218 1.62 14.00 -4.40
CA ILE A 218 2.16 12.69 -4.85
C ILE A 218 3.37 12.91 -5.74
N ARG A 219 4.56 12.62 -5.23
CA ARG A 219 5.82 12.70 -5.98
C ARG A 219 6.49 11.35 -6.10
N TYR A 220 7.31 11.19 -7.12
CA TYR A 220 8.12 9.99 -7.34
C TYR A 220 9.56 10.34 -7.69
N THR A 221 10.47 9.42 -7.40
CA THR A 221 11.88 9.47 -7.82
C THR A 221 12.32 8.06 -8.20
N ALA A 222 12.89 7.90 -9.39
CA ALA A 222 13.53 6.66 -9.80
C ALA A 222 14.95 6.60 -9.20
N VAL A 223 15.29 5.49 -8.56
CA VAL A 223 16.59 5.24 -7.93
C VAL A 223 17.22 3.97 -8.48
N PRO A 224 18.56 3.76 -8.33
CA PRO A 224 19.19 2.56 -8.83
C PRO A 224 18.65 1.27 -8.18
N ALA A 225 18.57 0.20 -9.00
CA ALA A 225 18.32 -1.16 -8.57
C ALA A 225 19.25 -2.10 -9.36
N TYR A 226 20.15 -2.81 -8.71
CA TYR A 226 21.10 -3.72 -9.35
C TYR A 226 21.75 -4.69 -8.36
N ASN A 227 22.35 -5.78 -8.89
CA ASN A 227 23.11 -6.73 -8.09
C ASN A 227 24.60 -6.36 -8.02
N THR A 228 25.21 -6.64 -6.86
CA THR A 228 26.61 -6.31 -6.54
C THR A 228 27.50 -7.54 -6.35
N THR A 229 26.90 -8.72 -6.08
CA THR A 229 27.63 -9.98 -5.89
C THR A 229 28.21 -10.46 -7.22
N GLU A 230 29.52 -10.78 -7.25
CA GLU A 230 30.21 -11.28 -8.43
C GLU A 230 29.46 -12.48 -9.07
N GLY A 231 29.16 -12.36 -10.37
CA GLY A 231 28.42 -13.33 -11.16
C GLY A 231 26.90 -13.22 -11.06
N ARG A 232 26.35 -12.37 -10.18
CA ARG A 232 24.90 -12.13 -10.10
C ARG A 232 24.46 -10.86 -10.82
N GLU A 233 25.38 -10.02 -11.24
CA GLU A 233 25.12 -8.82 -12.05
C GLU A 233 24.44 -9.17 -13.38
N ILE A 234 24.55 -10.44 -13.81
CA ILE A 234 23.85 -10.95 -15.00
C ILE A 234 22.34 -10.95 -14.86
N PHE A 235 21.79 -11.04 -13.63
CA PHE A 235 20.36 -10.96 -13.38
C PHE A 235 19.87 -9.51 -13.42
N HIS A 236 20.58 -8.61 -12.73
CA HIS A 236 20.22 -7.20 -12.61
C HIS A 236 21.48 -6.33 -12.70
N SER A 237 21.80 -5.90 -13.92
CA SER A 237 23.00 -5.09 -14.18
C SER A 237 22.80 -3.64 -13.77
N LYS A 238 23.88 -2.99 -13.26
CA LYS A 238 23.86 -1.58 -12.88
C LYS A 238 23.44 -0.67 -14.04
N GLY A 239 22.49 0.23 -13.75
CA GLY A 239 21.99 1.22 -14.70
C GLY A 239 20.83 0.75 -15.58
N ASN A 240 20.35 -0.50 -15.41
CA ASN A 240 19.18 -1.01 -16.13
C ASN A 240 17.89 -0.95 -15.29
N GLY A 241 17.90 -1.48 -14.07
CA GLY A 241 16.74 -1.49 -13.19
C GLY A 241 16.48 -0.16 -12.48
N ASN A 242 15.21 0.09 -12.16
CA ASN A 242 14.77 1.17 -11.28
C ASN A 242 14.17 0.59 -10.00
N GLY A 243 14.57 1.13 -8.84
CA GLY A 243 13.70 1.23 -7.68
C GLY A 243 12.95 2.56 -7.74
N TYR A 244 11.97 2.73 -6.87
CA TYR A 244 11.19 3.96 -6.79
C TYR A 244 11.00 4.43 -5.36
N ILE A 245 11.12 5.74 -5.15
CA ILE A 245 10.64 6.41 -3.94
C ILE A 245 9.37 7.14 -4.31
N PHE A 246 8.28 6.87 -3.56
CA PHE A 246 7.05 7.64 -3.62
C PHE A 246 6.93 8.50 -2.35
N ASP A 247 6.52 9.74 -2.50
CA ASP A 247 6.27 10.67 -1.39
C ASP A 247 4.80 11.09 -1.44
N PHE A 248 4.06 10.72 -0.41
CA PHE A 248 2.64 11.02 -0.23
C PHE A 248 2.49 12.04 0.90
N ASP A 249 2.59 13.33 0.58
CA ASP A 249 2.51 14.42 1.56
C ASP A 249 3.46 14.21 2.76
N GLY A 250 4.70 13.75 2.47
CA GLY A 250 5.75 13.51 3.45
C GLY A 250 5.78 12.09 4.04
N PHE A 251 4.85 11.20 3.69
CA PHE A 251 4.99 9.76 3.93
C PHE A 251 5.73 9.12 2.76
N ARG A 252 6.92 8.58 3.02
CA ARG A 252 7.81 8.12 1.96
C ARG A 252 7.91 6.59 1.91
N ILE A 253 7.59 6.03 0.74
CA ILE A 253 7.69 4.60 0.45
C ILE A 253 8.86 4.36 -0.50
N TYR A 254 9.74 3.42 -0.16
CA TYR A 254 10.75 2.89 -1.06
C TYR A 254 10.36 1.50 -1.56
N VAL A 255 10.26 1.34 -2.87
CA VAL A 255 10.11 0.06 -3.56
C VAL A 255 11.42 -0.23 -4.27
N ALA A 256 12.16 -1.22 -3.80
CA ALA A 256 13.53 -1.43 -4.24
C ALA A 256 13.66 -1.93 -5.69
N GLY A 257 12.63 -2.61 -6.23
CA GLY A 257 12.81 -3.43 -7.43
C GLY A 257 13.70 -4.63 -7.12
N ASP A 258 14.21 -5.28 -8.14
CA ASP A 258 15.15 -6.39 -7.96
C ASP A 258 16.58 -5.87 -7.83
N THR A 259 17.15 -6.06 -6.66
CA THR A 259 18.45 -5.51 -6.29
C THR A 259 19.08 -6.29 -5.15
N GLU A 260 20.39 -6.17 -4.98
CA GLU A 260 21.12 -6.46 -3.75
C GLU A 260 21.36 -5.15 -2.97
N PRO A 261 21.98 -5.16 -1.76
CA PRO A 261 22.39 -3.93 -1.08
C PRO A 261 23.34 -3.12 -1.97
N ILE A 262 23.06 -1.83 -2.09
CA ILE A 262 23.87 -0.87 -2.86
C ILE A 262 24.15 0.37 -2.01
N ASP A 263 25.30 1.02 -2.23
CA ASP A 263 25.73 2.18 -1.45
C ASP A 263 24.72 3.33 -1.50
N GLU A 264 24.03 3.47 -2.65
CA GLU A 264 23.00 4.48 -2.90
C GLU A 264 21.81 4.38 -1.93
N MET A 265 21.59 3.22 -1.29
CA MET A 265 20.51 3.04 -0.29
C MET A 265 20.71 3.92 0.95
N SER A 266 21.95 4.27 1.30
CA SER A 266 22.26 5.20 2.40
C SER A 266 21.90 6.65 2.10
N GLU A 267 21.62 7.00 0.84
CA GLU A 267 21.33 8.36 0.37
C GLU A 267 19.83 8.60 0.15
N LEU A 268 18.95 7.60 0.37
CA LEU A 268 17.51 7.71 0.11
C LEU A 268 16.80 8.71 1.03
N GLY A 269 17.44 9.15 2.13
CA GLY A 269 16.83 9.99 3.15
C GLY A 269 15.87 9.20 4.05
N SER A 270 14.98 9.89 4.76
CA SER A 270 14.02 9.19 5.65
C SER A 270 13.01 8.39 4.84
N ILE A 271 12.82 7.13 5.19
CA ILE A 271 11.84 6.22 4.58
C ILE A 271 10.88 5.74 5.69
N ASP A 272 9.59 5.86 5.44
CA ASP A 272 8.55 5.38 6.38
C ASP A 272 8.26 3.90 6.15
N LEU A 273 8.20 3.46 4.88
CA LEU A 273 7.95 2.08 4.49
C LEU A 273 8.91 1.67 3.38
N ALA A 274 9.60 0.53 3.56
CA ALA A 274 10.47 -0.04 2.53
C ALA A 274 9.98 -1.44 2.11
N PHE A 275 10.00 -1.70 0.80
CA PHE A 275 9.86 -3.03 0.21
C PHE A 275 11.21 -3.49 -0.31
N LEU A 276 11.76 -4.58 0.26
CA LEU A 276 13.04 -5.16 -0.12
C LEU A 276 12.89 -6.59 -0.62
N PRO A 277 13.46 -6.96 -1.79
CA PRO A 277 13.35 -8.30 -2.35
C PRO A 277 14.29 -9.28 -1.63
N VAL A 278 13.81 -10.51 -1.36
CA VAL A 278 14.59 -11.51 -0.62
C VAL A 278 14.51 -12.88 -1.29
N ASN A 279 15.02 -13.00 -2.51
CA ASN A 279 14.91 -14.22 -3.31
C ASN A 279 16.24 -14.61 -3.98
N GLN A 280 16.87 -15.65 -3.47
CA GLN A 280 18.11 -16.18 -4.04
C GLN A 280 17.86 -17.10 -5.25
N PRO A 281 18.70 -17.08 -6.28
CA PRO A 281 19.97 -16.31 -6.42
C PRO A 281 19.78 -14.91 -7.03
N TYR A 282 18.56 -14.46 -7.24
CA TYR A 282 18.23 -13.32 -8.08
C TYR A 282 18.40 -11.98 -7.37
N THR A 283 18.05 -11.92 -6.09
CA THR A 283 18.07 -10.71 -5.28
C THR A 283 18.81 -10.96 -3.95
N MET A 284 18.36 -10.36 -2.84
CA MET A 284 19.01 -10.44 -1.54
C MET A 284 18.91 -11.82 -0.88
N THR A 285 19.95 -12.21 -0.16
CA THR A 285 19.83 -13.15 0.96
C THR A 285 19.15 -12.45 2.14
N VAL A 286 18.70 -13.21 3.16
CA VAL A 286 18.18 -12.63 4.41
C VAL A 286 19.21 -11.69 5.06
N SER A 287 20.50 -12.07 5.07
CA SER A 287 21.59 -11.22 5.62
C SER A 287 21.77 -9.92 4.82
N GLN A 288 21.68 -9.98 3.49
CA GLN A 288 21.73 -8.79 2.64
C GLN A 288 20.49 -7.90 2.83
N CYS A 289 19.32 -8.48 3.07
CA CYS A 289 18.12 -7.71 3.42
C CYS A 289 18.30 -6.96 4.73
N VAL A 290 18.94 -7.58 5.73
CA VAL A 290 19.31 -6.90 6.99
C VAL A 290 20.29 -5.75 6.71
N GLU A 291 21.33 -5.98 5.92
CA GLU A 291 22.31 -4.94 5.53
C GLU A 291 21.62 -3.76 4.82
N ALA A 292 20.75 -4.04 3.83
CA ALA A 292 19.98 -3.01 3.14
C ALA A 292 19.06 -2.22 4.09
N ALA A 293 18.37 -2.93 4.99
CA ALA A 293 17.53 -2.29 5.99
C ALA A 293 18.32 -1.42 6.97
N GLU A 294 19.55 -1.82 7.32
CA GLU A 294 20.47 -1.02 8.15
C GLU A 294 21.06 0.19 7.41
N LEU A 295 21.16 0.16 6.07
CA LEU A 295 21.54 1.34 5.28
C LEU A 295 20.39 2.34 5.17
N ILE A 296 19.16 1.86 4.98
CA ILE A 296 17.97 2.69 4.73
C ILE A 296 17.37 3.23 6.02
N HIS A 297 17.39 2.45 7.11
CA HIS A 297 16.70 2.71 8.38
C HIS A 297 15.20 3.05 8.21
N PRO A 298 14.39 2.24 7.50
CA PRO A 298 12.97 2.50 7.36
C PRO A 298 12.25 2.32 8.70
N LYS A 299 11.10 3.00 8.90
CA LYS A 299 10.27 2.75 10.10
C LYS A 299 9.64 1.37 10.04
N THR A 300 9.13 0.99 8.86
CA THR A 300 8.54 -0.32 8.60
C THR A 300 9.21 -0.97 7.39
N LEU A 301 9.58 -2.24 7.51
CA LEU A 301 10.07 -3.09 6.42
C LEU A 301 9.03 -4.14 6.07
N ILE A 302 8.73 -4.27 4.78
CA ILE A 302 7.98 -5.38 4.22
C ILE A 302 8.88 -6.11 3.22
N PRO A 303 9.40 -7.30 3.58
CA PRO A 303 10.10 -8.13 2.60
C PRO A 303 9.10 -8.60 1.54
N TYR A 304 9.48 -8.52 0.26
CA TYR A 304 8.65 -8.92 -0.85
C TYR A 304 9.46 -9.73 -1.85
N HIS A 305 8.82 -10.31 -2.89
CA HIS A 305 9.53 -11.11 -3.88
C HIS A 305 10.42 -12.19 -3.22
N TYR A 306 9.89 -12.86 -2.16
CA TYR A 306 10.73 -13.75 -1.35
C TYR A 306 10.55 -15.25 -1.65
N SER A 307 9.59 -15.64 -2.51
CA SER A 307 9.35 -17.02 -2.92
C SER A 307 9.41 -18.02 -1.74
N ASP A 308 10.31 -18.99 -1.78
CA ASP A 308 10.48 -20.00 -0.73
C ASP A 308 11.51 -19.63 0.34
N THR A 309 11.96 -18.37 0.39
CA THR A 309 12.90 -17.89 1.40
C THR A 309 12.25 -17.91 2.78
N ASP A 310 12.90 -18.54 3.77
CA ASP A 310 12.47 -18.53 5.15
C ASP A 310 12.82 -17.19 5.81
N LEU A 311 11.78 -16.42 6.14
CA LEU A 311 11.87 -15.08 6.75
C LEU A 311 11.59 -15.07 8.25
N LEU A 312 11.32 -16.23 8.90
CA LEU A 312 10.89 -16.30 10.30
C LEU A 312 11.87 -15.61 11.27
N GLY A 313 13.18 -15.64 10.97
CA GLY A 313 14.20 -15.00 11.82
C GLY A 313 14.45 -13.52 11.51
N LEU A 314 13.88 -12.96 10.45
CA LEU A 314 14.17 -11.59 10.00
C LEU A 314 13.75 -10.52 11.04
N PRO A 315 12.56 -10.60 11.69
CA PRO A 315 12.18 -9.62 12.70
C PRO A 315 13.12 -9.56 13.90
N GLU A 316 13.66 -10.71 14.33
CA GLU A 316 14.62 -10.77 15.44
C GLU A 316 15.99 -10.19 15.08
N MET A 317 16.36 -10.23 13.80
CA MET A 317 17.63 -9.64 13.30
C MET A 317 17.54 -8.13 13.22
N LEU A 318 16.36 -7.57 12.99
CA LEU A 318 16.09 -6.12 12.81
C LEU A 318 15.42 -5.50 14.04
N LYS A 319 15.95 -5.76 15.23
CA LYS A 319 15.39 -5.21 16.48
C LYS A 319 15.30 -3.69 16.46
N GLY A 320 14.12 -3.16 16.74
CA GLY A 320 13.84 -1.72 16.76
C GLY A 320 13.27 -1.16 15.45
N MET A 321 13.14 -2.01 14.43
CA MET A 321 12.42 -1.73 13.19
C MET A 321 11.17 -2.61 13.15
N GLU A 322 10.06 -2.09 12.66
CA GLU A 322 8.88 -2.89 12.42
C GLU A 322 9.05 -3.73 11.15
N VAL A 323 8.88 -5.05 11.26
CA VAL A 323 8.97 -5.97 10.11
C VAL A 323 7.64 -6.69 9.94
N LYS A 324 6.99 -6.50 8.79
CA LYS A 324 5.73 -7.17 8.45
C LYS A 324 5.96 -8.17 7.32
N ILE A 325 5.77 -9.45 7.59
CA ILE A 325 5.84 -10.50 6.57
C ILE A 325 4.44 -10.73 6.02
N ILE A 326 4.24 -10.43 4.74
CA ILE A 326 2.95 -10.51 4.04
C ILE A 326 2.99 -11.70 3.06
N GLU A 327 2.18 -12.72 3.29
CA GLU A 327 2.25 -13.98 2.55
C GLU A 327 1.97 -13.83 1.04
N SER A 328 1.13 -12.89 0.63
CA SER A 328 0.87 -12.63 -0.78
C SER A 328 2.10 -12.17 -1.57
N LEU A 329 3.11 -11.60 -0.91
CA LEU A 329 4.35 -11.13 -1.54
C LEU A 329 5.45 -12.19 -1.66
N ARG A 330 5.08 -13.44 -1.39
CA ARG A 330 5.93 -14.62 -1.54
C ARG A 330 6.37 -14.92 -2.96
#